data_ed19118abd8413d4235efcfcf480eecd
#
_entry.id   ed19118abd8413d4235efcfcf480eecd
#
_cell.length_a   1.000
_cell.length_b   1.000
_cell.length_c   1.000
_cell.angle_alpha   90.00
_cell.angle_beta   90.00
_cell.angle_gamma   90.00
#
_symmetry.space_group_name_H-M   'P 1'
#
loop_
_entity.id
_entity.type
_entity.pdbx_description
1 polymer ?
#
loop_
_entity_poly.entity_id
_entity_poly.type
_entity_poly.pdbx_seq_one_letter_code
_entity_poly.pdbx_strand_id
1 'polypeptide(L)'
;MVIRHKRILSEHPVFIISSYCDGWFHDERWPYLREQWELWQSDKMNTLDEMIKYGEYFATNQEYIRKYRFAGAFHPFHGFSMMTCGNLAEKYLSATYIVGAQKPGIARTMGLKTRPTFEEALADATRKYTDGNPNILALPGAYVSAVPHLCMKDPSQNSHFMDDAPAHPCGCC
;
A
#
# COMPACT_ATOMS: atom_id res chain seq x y z
N MET A 1 -7.65 1.11 1.62
CA MET A 1 -8.60 -0.01 1.45
C MET A 1 -8.51 -0.99 2.63
N VAL A 2 -7.44 -1.73 2.84
CA VAL A 2 -7.30 -2.77 3.89
C VAL A 2 -7.73 -2.29 5.28
N ILE A 3 -7.14 -1.22 5.77
CA ILE A 3 -7.41 -0.71 7.14
C ILE A 3 -8.88 -0.36 7.34
N ARG A 4 -9.52 0.24 6.34
CA ARG A 4 -10.96 0.59 6.41
C ARG A 4 -11.87 -0.63 6.46
N HIS A 5 -11.46 -1.73 5.87
CA HIS A 5 -12.29 -2.92 5.70
C HIS A 5 -11.80 -4.12 6.52
N LYS A 6 -10.92 -3.88 7.51
CA LYS A 6 -10.32 -4.95 8.31
C LYS A 6 -11.33 -5.89 8.98
N ARG A 7 -12.53 -5.39 9.29
CA ARG A 7 -13.58 -6.19 9.95
C ARG A 7 -14.31 -7.15 9.01
N ILE A 8 -14.25 -6.91 7.70
CA ILE A 8 -14.89 -7.78 6.70
C ILE A 8 -13.90 -8.69 5.99
N LEU A 9 -12.61 -8.56 6.31
CA LEU A 9 -11.61 -9.46 5.80
C LEU A 9 -11.74 -10.83 6.49
N SER A 10 -11.46 -11.89 5.74
CA SER A 10 -11.34 -13.23 6.29
C SER A 10 -10.19 -13.30 7.30
N GLU A 11 -10.10 -14.42 8.02
CA GLU A 11 -9.02 -14.67 8.98
C GLU A 11 -7.62 -14.64 8.32
N HIS A 12 -7.53 -15.10 7.07
CA HIS A 12 -6.29 -15.15 6.29
C HIS A 12 -6.43 -14.42 4.94
N PRO A 13 -6.61 -13.09 4.94
CA PRO A 13 -6.81 -12.36 3.70
C PRO A 13 -5.50 -12.26 2.91
N VAL A 14 -5.58 -12.49 1.61
CA VAL A 14 -4.46 -12.34 0.68
C VAL A 14 -4.83 -11.32 -0.38
N PHE A 15 -3.93 -10.40 -0.67
CA PHE A 15 -4.07 -9.47 -1.78
C PHE A 15 -3.20 -9.91 -2.95
N ILE A 16 -3.81 -9.95 -4.14
CA ILE A 16 -3.10 -10.15 -5.40
C ILE A 16 -3.32 -8.88 -6.22
N ILE A 17 -2.24 -8.17 -6.49
CA ILE A 17 -2.25 -6.88 -7.17
C ILE A 17 -1.50 -7.01 -8.49
N SER A 18 -2.16 -6.70 -9.60
CA SER A 18 -1.49 -6.54 -10.89
C SER A 18 -0.79 -5.19 -10.92
N SER A 19 0.52 -5.20 -11.13
CA SER A 19 1.33 -4.00 -11.21
C SER A 19 2.50 -4.19 -12.16
N TYR A 20 2.71 -3.18 -12.99
CA TYR A 20 3.82 -3.14 -13.93
C TYR A 20 5.17 -3.12 -13.24
N CYS A 21 5.29 -2.44 -12.11
CA CYS A 21 6.45 -2.37 -11.23
C CYS A 21 7.78 -2.40 -12.02
N ASP A 22 7.98 -1.38 -12.88
CA ASP A 22 9.15 -1.26 -13.75
C ASP A 22 10.40 -0.73 -13.01
N GLY A 23 10.21 -0.27 -11.77
CA GLY A 23 11.27 0.30 -10.95
C GLY A 23 11.75 1.66 -11.43
N TRP A 24 10.90 2.37 -12.17
CA TRP A 24 11.20 3.71 -12.61
C TRP A 24 10.89 4.74 -11.51
N PHE A 25 11.81 5.67 -11.30
CA PHE A 25 11.65 6.84 -10.44
C PHE A 25 11.79 8.11 -11.27
N HIS A 26 10.96 9.10 -11.02
CA HIS A 26 11.06 10.40 -11.66
C HIS A 26 12.04 11.31 -10.90
N ASP A 27 13.33 11.07 -11.08
CA ASP A 27 14.39 11.69 -10.28
C ASP A 27 14.46 13.20 -10.42
N GLU A 28 14.11 13.78 -11.57
CA GLU A 28 14.08 15.23 -11.74
C GLU A 28 13.01 15.90 -10.85
N ARG A 29 11.85 15.29 -10.77
CA ARG A 29 10.71 15.86 -10.06
C ARG A 29 10.66 15.45 -8.60
N TRP A 30 10.98 14.18 -8.30
CA TRP A 30 10.87 13.60 -6.96
C TRP A 30 12.13 12.82 -6.56
N PRO A 31 13.32 13.43 -6.53
CA PRO A 31 14.58 12.73 -6.26
C PRO A 31 14.59 12.06 -4.89
N TYR A 32 13.90 12.63 -3.92
CA TYR A 32 13.79 12.11 -2.56
C TYR A 32 13.08 10.74 -2.47
N LEU A 33 12.24 10.36 -3.44
CA LEU A 33 11.59 9.05 -3.42
C LEU A 33 12.57 7.91 -3.66
N ARG A 34 13.52 8.10 -4.57
CA ARG A 34 14.62 7.13 -4.78
C ARG A 34 15.52 7.07 -3.55
N GLU A 35 15.93 8.22 -3.04
CA GLU A 35 16.78 8.30 -1.85
C GLU A 35 16.13 7.62 -0.64
N GLN A 36 14.86 7.86 -0.38
CA GLN A 36 14.11 7.19 0.69
C GLN A 36 14.06 5.67 0.48
N TRP A 37 13.83 5.23 -0.76
CA TRP A 37 13.81 3.80 -1.08
C TRP A 37 15.19 3.15 -0.88
N GLU A 38 16.29 3.81 -1.25
CA GLU A 38 17.65 3.33 -1.06
C GLU A 38 18.02 3.25 0.42
N LEU A 39 17.65 4.24 1.23
CA LEU A 39 17.83 4.22 2.68
C LEU A 39 17.10 3.04 3.30
N TRP A 40 15.86 2.80 2.92
CA TRP A 40 15.07 1.68 3.40
C TRP A 40 15.69 0.32 3.05
N GLN A 41 16.32 0.21 1.87
CA GLN A 41 17.08 -0.98 1.50
C GLN A 41 18.33 -1.19 2.38
N SER A 42 19.05 -0.12 2.67
CA SER A 42 20.33 -0.18 3.38
C SER A 42 20.16 -0.43 4.88
N ASP A 43 19.21 0.25 5.51
CA ASP A 43 19.07 0.24 6.96
C ASP A 43 18.25 -0.94 7.49
N LYS A 44 17.45 -1.58 6.64
CA LYS A 44 16.55 -2.70 7.01
C LYS A 44 15.64 -2.38 8.21
N MET A 45 15.34 -1.13 8.40
CA MET A 45 14.45 -0.64 9.45
C MET A 45 13.00 -0.81 9.04
N ASN A 46 12.09 -0.77 10.01
CA ASN A 46 10.68 -0.57 9.67
C ASN A 46 10.44 0.88 9.25
N THR A 47 9.39 1.11 8.47
CA THR A 47 9.13 2.43 7.87
C THR A 47 8.87 3.55 8.88
N LEU A 48 8.40 3.22 10.08
CA LEU A 48 8.19 4.21 11.14
C LEU A 48 9.52 4.66 11.74
N ASP A 49 10.42 3.73 11.99
CA ASP A 49 11.75 4.05 12.54
C ASP A 49 12.57 4.85 11.54
N GLU A 50 12.48 4.54 10.24
CA GLU A 50 13.09 5.35 9.19
C GLU A 50 12.52 6.76 9.13
N MET A 51 11.20 6.90 9.23
CA MET A 51 10.54 8.19 9.28
C MET A 51 11.04 9.03 10.47
N ILE A 52 11.21 8.41 11.63
CA ILE A 52 11.75 9.08 12.82
C ILE A 52 13.21 9.48 12.60
N LYS A 53 14.02 8.59 12.02
CA LYS A 53 15.46 8.81 11.81
C LYS A 53 15.76 9.87 10.75
N TYR A 54 15.06 9.84 9.63
CA TYR A 54 15.38 10.64 8.44
C TYR A 54 14.35 11.74 8.13
N GLY A 55 13.20 11.73 8.78
CA GLY A 55 12.10 12.62 8.44
C GLY A 55 12.47 14.10 8.49
N GLU A 56 13.26 14.52 9.48
CA GLU A 56 13.71 15.91 9.59
C GLU A 56 14.64 16.31 8.44
N TYR A 57 15.57 15.46 8.05
CA TYR A 57 16.44 15.69 6.91
C TYR A 57 15.65 15.99 5.63
N PHE A 58 14.69 15.13 5.29
CA PHE A 58 13.84 15.33 4.12
C PHE A 58 12.92 16.54 4.24
N ALA A 59 12.35 16.75 5.42
CA ALA A 59 11.43 17.87 5.67
C ALA A 59 12.09 19.24 5.65
N THR A 60 13.39 19.32 5.94
CA THR A 60 14.15 20.57 5.99
C THR A 60 15.06 20.80 4.80
N ASN A 61 15.23 19.84 3.91
CA ASN A 61 16.04 19.96 2.70
C ASN A 61 15.46 21.06 1.78
N GLN A 62 16.21 22.15 1.62
CA GLN A 62 15.73 23.34 0.92
C GLN A 62 15.48 23.11 -0.57
N GLU A 63 16.23 22.22 -1.23
CA GLU A 63 15.99 21.86 -2.63
C GLU A 63 14.67 21.12 -2.78
N TYR A 64 14.40 20.14 -1.91
CA TYR A 64 13.17 19.35 -1.93
C TYR A 64 11.95 20.21 -1.61
N ILE A 65 12.06 21.12 -0.62
CA ILE A 65 11.01 22.09 -0.29
C ILE A 65 10.74 23.00 -1.49
N ARG A 66 11.79 23.47 -2.18
CA ARG A 66 11.63 24.32 -3.36
C ARG A 66 10.91 23.59 -4.50
N LYS A 67 11.26 22.33 -4.76
CA LYS A 67 10.56 21.49 -5.74
C LYS A 67 9.09 21.30 -5.38
N TYR A 68 8.80 21.03 -4.13
CA TYR A 68 7.43 20.94 -3.64
C TYR A 68 6.64 22.22 -3.86
N ARG A 69 7.19 23.36 -3.46
CA ARG A 69 6.48 24.65 -3.52
C ARG A 69 6.30 25.20 -4.93
N PHE A 70 7.27 25.01 -5.80
CA PHE A 70 7.36 25.74 -7.08
C PHE A 70 7.40 24.83 -8.32
N ALA A 71 7.67 23.56 -8.20
CA ALA A 71 7.77 22.63 -9.34
C ALA A 71 6.70 21.53 -9.34
N GLY A 72 5.66 21.65 -8.51
CA GLY A 72 4.55 20.70 -8.45
C GLY A 72 4.95 19.29 -8.00
N ALA A 73 6.06 19.17 -7.25
CA ALA A 73 6.44 17.91 -6.63
C ALA A 73 5.55 17.61 -5.41
N PHE A 74 5.52 16.35 -4.96
CA PHE A 74 4.95 16.01 -3.66
C PHE A 74 5.81 16.58 -2.53
N HIS A 75 5.23 16.69 -1.34
CA HIS A 75 6.02 17.05 -0.16
C HIS A 75 7.11 16.00 0.09
N PRO A 76 8.35 16.38 0.48
CA PRO A 76 9.45 15.43 0.67
C PRO A 76 9.15 14.32 1.67
N PHE A 77 8.25 14.55 2.60
CA PHE A 77 7.80 13.58 3.59
C PHE A 77 6.78 12.56 3.04
N HIS A 78 6.29 12.75 1.82
CA HIS A 78 5.19 11.95 1.26
C HIS A 78 5.54 10.46 1.14
N GLY A 79 6.77 10.12 0.76
CA GLY A 79 7.22 8.74 0.65
C GLY A 79 7.12 7.97 1.97
N PHE A 80 7.55 8.55 3.07
CA PHE A 80 7.42 7.94 4.40
C PHE A 80 5.96 7.72 4.80
N SER A 81 5.10 8.72 4.53
CA SER A 81 3.65 8.58 4.78
C SER A 81 3.05 7.40 4.03
N MET A 82 3.38 7.25 2.75
CA MET A 82 2.88 6.16 1.92
C MET A 82 3.39 4.79 2.39
N MET A 83 4.67 4.69 2.70
CA MET A 83 5.29 3.45 3.18
C MET A 83 4.72 3.03 4.54
N THR A 84 4.54 3.98 5.46
CA THR A 84 3.95 3.71 6.78
C THR A 84 2.50 3.23 6.66
N CYS A 85 1.70 3.84 5.78
CA CYS A 85 0.34 3.38 5.50
C CYS A 85 0.32 1.95 4.93
N GLY A 86 1.26 1.61 4.06
CA GLY A 86 1.42 0.26 3.52
C GLY A 86 1.73 -0.76 4.63
N ASN A 87 2.71 -0.47 5.45
CA ASN A 87 3.12 -1.33 6.57
C ASN A 87 2.00 -1.58 7.58
N LEU A 88 1.19 -0.55 7.88
CA LEU A 88 0.01 -0.73 8.73
C LEU A 88 -1.02 -1.68 8.10
N ALA A 89 -1.20 -1.62 6.77
CA ALA A 89 -2.11 -2.50 6.07
C ALA A 89 -1.65 -3.97 6.12
N GLU A 90 -0.35 -4.21 6.02
CA GLU A 90 0.23 -5.56 6.06
C GLU A 90 -0.06 -6.33 7.36
N LYS A 91 -0.27 -5.63 8.47
CA LYS A 91 -0.66 -6.26 9.75
C LYS A 91 -2.00 -7.01 9.68
N TYR A 92 -2.82 -6.69 8.70
CA TYR A 92 -4.14 -7.29 8.50
C TYR A 92 -4.19 -8.25 7.31
N LEU A 93 -3.05 -8.55 6.69
CA LEU A 93 -2.94 -9.42 5.53
C LEU A 93 -2.00 -10.58 5.84
N SER A 94 -2.38 -11.78 5.40
CA SER A 94 -1.48 -12.94 5.45
C SER A 94 -0.40 -12.87 4.37
N ALA A 95 -0.70 -12.26 3.24
CA ALA A 95 0.27 -11.98 2.19
C ALA A 95 -0.25 -10.94 1.20
N THR A 96 0.70 -10.24 0.56
CA THR A 96 0.45 -9.43 -0.63
C THR A 96 1.32 -9.94 -1.78
N TYR A 97 0.70 -10.24 -2.91
CA TYR A 97 1.37 -10.64 -4.14
C TYR A 97 1.31 -9.51 -5.17
N ILE A 98 2.43 -9.25 -5.80
CA ILE A 98 2.50 -8.42 -7.01
C ILE A 98 2.69 -9.37 -8.20
N VAL A 99 1.81 -9.26 -9.20
CA VAL A 99 1.87 -10.04 -10.43
C VAL A 99 2.13 -9.15 -11.65
N GLY A 100 2.87 -9.67 -12.62
CA GLY A 100 3.23 -8.95 -13.84
C GLY A 100 4.33 -7.89 -13.67
N ALA A 101 5.04 -7.88 -12.55
CA ALA A 101 6.13 -6.94 -12.32
C ALA A 101 7.30 -7.13 -13.28
N GLN A 102 7.74 -6.09 -13.95
CA GLN A 102 8.94 -6.11 -14.80
C GLN A 102 10.23 -6.22 -13.98
N LYS A 103 10.28 -5.54 -12.84
CA LYS A 103 11.39 -5.63 -11.88
C LYS A 103 10.89 -6.17 -10.53
N PRO A 104 10.62 -7.47 -10.43
CA PRO A 104 10.04 -8.06 -9.22
C PRO A 104 10.92 -7.88 -7.97
N GLY A 105 12.23 -7.65 -8.13
CA GLY A 105 13.13 -7.32 -7.05
C GLY A 105 12.68 -6.12 -6.24
N ILE A 106 12.15 -5.08 -6.88
CA ILE A 106 11.64 -3.87 -6.22
C ILE A 106 10.51 -4.23 -5.23
N ALA A 107 9.53 -5.00 -5.67
CA ALA A 107 8.45 -5.44 -4.81
C ALA A 107 8.92 -6.36 -3.66
N ARG A 108 9.87 -7.25 -3.95
CA ARG A 108 10.41 -8.18 -2.92
C ARG A 108 11.17 -7.46 -1.82
N THR A 109 11.90 -6.41 -2.15
CA THR A 109 12.62 -5.61 -1.16
C THR A 109 11.68 -4.85 -0.23
N MET A 110 10.43 -4.65 -0.65
CA MET A 110 9.34 -4.12 0.18
C MET A 110 8.58 -5.21 0.98
N GLY A 111 9.11 -6.42 1.06
CA GLY A 111 8.48 -7.54 1.76
C GLY A 111 7.35 -8.24 0.99
N LEU A 112 7.03 -7.76 -0.23
CA LEU A 112 5.94 -8.30 -1.02
C LEU A 112 6.36 -9.60 -1.75
N LYS A 113 5.42 -10.49 -1.95
CA LYS A 113 5.62 -11.68 -2.77
C LYS A 113 5.40 -11.34 -4.25
N THR A 114 6.08 -12.06 -5.14
CA THR A 114 5.91 -11.84 -6.58
C THR A 114 5.66 -13.15 -7.31
N ARG A 115 4.81 -13.10 -8.32
CA ARG A 115 4.60 -14.18 -9.29
C ARG A 115 4.46 -13.58 -10.69
N PRO A 116 4.87 -14.30 -11.75
CA PRO A 116 4.70 -13.83 -13.12
C PRO A 116 3.26 -13.56 -13.48
N THR A 117 2.34 -14.47 -13.09
CA THR A 117 0.94 -14.42 -13.46
C THR A 117 0.00 -14.41 -12.26
N PHE A 118 -1.25 -14.05 -12.52
CA PHE A 118 -2.31 -14.10 -11.51
C PHE A 118 -2.59 -15.54 -11.08
N GLU A 119 -2.61 -16.47 -12.02
CA GLU A 119 -2.91 -17.89 -11.79
C GLU A 119 -1.87 -18.52 -10.85
N GLU A 120 -0.58 -18.21 -11.05
CA GLU A 120 0.48 -18.69 -10.19
C GLU A 120 0.38 -18.10 -8.77
N ALA A 121 0.03 -16.82 -8.68
CA ALA A 121 -0.16 -16.17 -7.37
C ALA A 121 -1.38 -16.73 -6.65
N LEU A 122 -2.47 -16.98 -7.37
CA LEU A 122 -3.68 -17.56 -6.82
C LEU A 122 -3.43 -18.99 -6.34
N ALA A 123 -2.77 -19.83 -7.15
CA ALA A 123 -2.43 -21.20 -6.78
C ALA A 123 -1.54 -21.25 -5.53
N ASP A 124 -0.53 -20.36 -5.45
CA ASP A 124 0.35 -20.27 -4.29
C ASP A 124 -0.40 -19.79 -3.04
N ALA A 125 -1.26 -18.78 -3.19
CA ALA A 125 -2.09 -18.25 -2.11
C ALA A 125 -3.10 -19.29 -1.60
N THR A 126 -3.78 -19.96 -2.51
CA THR A 126 -4.75 -21.02 -2.19
C THR A 126 -4.09 -22.13 -1.37
N ARG A 127 -2.93 -22.59 -1.81
CA ARG A 127 -2.20 -23.66 -1.12
C ARG A 127 -1.71 -23.26 0.29
N LYS A 128 -1.32 -21.98 0.49
CA LYS A 128 -0.65 -21.53 1.72
C LYS A 128 -1.59 -20.92 2.75
N TYR A 129 -2.69 -20.32 2.32
CA TYR A 129 -3.50 -19.45 3.17
C TYR A 129 -4.99 -19.79 3.16
N THR A 130 -5.41 -20.74 2.34
CA THR A 130 -6.78 -21.21 2.30
C THR A 130 -6.81 -22.74 2.28
N ASP A 131 -7.90 -23.33 2.69
CA ASP A 131 -8.07 -24.79 2.70
C ASP A 131 -8.43 -25.35 1.31
N GLY A 132 -7.86 -24.78 0.25
CA GLY A 132 -8.07 -25.21 -1.12
C GLY A 132 -9.32 -24.60 -1.80
N ASN A 133 -10.11 -23.82 -1.09
CA ASN A 133 -11.33 -23.21 -1.62
C ASN A 133 -11.38 -21.69 -1.30
N PRO A 134 -10.66 -20.86 -2.06
CA PRO A 134 -10.62 -19.42 -1.79
C PRO A 134 -11.93 -18.73 -2.17
N ASN A 135 -12.39 -17.83 -1.32
CA ASN A 135 -13.42 -16.85 -1.69
C ASN A 135 -12.73 -15.63 -2.35
N ILE A 136 -13.04 -15.37 -3.61
CA ILE A 136 -12.35 -14.38 -4.43
C ILE A 136 -13.23 -13.14 -4.64
N LEU A 137 -12.74 -11.98 -4.24
CA LEU A 137 -13.31 -10.68 -4.58
C LEU A 137 -12.43 -9.99 -5.62
N ALA A 138 -12.93 -9.85 -6.84
CA ALA A 138 -12.23 -9.14 -7.91
C ALA A 138 -12.62 -7.66 -7.96
N LEU A 139 -11.63 -6.78 -8.04
CA LEU A 139 -11.80 -5.32 -8.10
C LEU A 139 -11.05 -4.75 -9.32
N PRO A 140 -11.54 -4.98 -10.55
CA PRO A 140 -10.79 -4.71 -11.78
C PRO A 140 -10.50 -3.23 -12.03
N GLY A 141 -11.19 -2.32 -11.40
CA GLY A 141 -11.00 -0.87 -11.56
C GLY A 141 -10.45 -0.16 -10.33
N ALA A 142 -9.90 -0.89 -9.35
CA ALA A 142 -9.60 -0.37 -8.01
C ALA A 142 -8.66 0.86 -7.97
N TYR A 143 -7.79 1.01 -8.98
CA TYR A 143 -6.81 2.11 -9.05
C TYR A 143 -7.00 3.04 -10.26
N VAL A 144 -8.04 2.80 -11.06
CA VAL A 144 -8.25 3.54 -12.32
C VAL A 144 -9.26 4.68 -12.16
N SER A 145 -10.25 4.53 -11.31
CA SER A 145 -11.32 5.52 -11.16
C SER A 145 -11.53 5.94 -9.71
N ALA A 146 -12.25 5.19 -8.94
CA ALA A 146 -12.55 5.48 -7.54
C ALA A 146 -12.03 4.36 -6.64
N VAL A 147 -11.68 4.70 -5.42
CA VAL A 147 -11.35 3.69 -4.41
C VAL A 147 -12.62 2.90 -4.07
N PRO A 148 -12.65 1.57 -4.26
CA PRO A 148 -13.82 0.76 -3.94
C PRO A 148 -14.17 0.88 -2.45
N HIS A 149 -15.44 1.02 -2.16
CA HIS A 149 -15.97 0.96 -0.83
C HIS A 149 -16.73 -0.36 -0.67
N LEU A 150 -16.20 -1.24 0.18
CA LEU A 150 -16.82 -2.53 0.46
C LEU A 150 -17.78 -2.36 1.64
N CYS A 151 -19.01 -2.76 1.45
CA CYS A 151 -20.03 -2.76 2.49
C CYS A 151 -20.54 -4.18 2.73
N MET A 152 -20.91 -4.48 3.96
CA MET A 152 -21.60 -5.72 4.26
C MET A 152 -22.99 -5.68 3.64
N LYS A 153 -23.49 -6.83 3.19
CA LYS A 153 -24.84 -6.93 2.61
C LYS A 153 -25.93 -6.56 3.61
N ASP A 154 -25.70 -6.86 4.87
CA ASP A 154 -26.54 -6.41 5.98
C ASP A 154 -26.07 -5.04 6.48
N PRO A 155 -26.85 -3.97 6.31
CA PRO A 155 -26.46 -2.61 6.71
C PRO A 155 -26.19 -2.48 8.22
N SER A 156 -26.80 -3.29 9.07
CA SER A 156 -26.56 -3.27 10.51
C SER A 156 -25.14 -3.66 10.88
N GLN A 157 -24.48 -4.45 10.04
CA GLN A 157 -23.08 -4.86 10.21
C GLN A 157 -22.09 -3.80 9.74
N ASN A 158 -22.53 -2.78 9.03
CA ASN A 158 -21.68 -1.67 8.58
C ASN A 158 -21.55 -0.56 9.63
N SER A 159 -22.42 -0.50 10.62
CA SER A 159 -22.49 0.59 11.60
C SER A 159 -21.22 0.77 12.44
N HIS A 160 -20.47 -0.29 12.63
CA HIS A 160 -19.25 -0.27 13.45
C HIS A 160 -17.99 0.26 12.76
N PHE A 161 -18.07 0.66 11.49
CA PHE A 161 -16.95 1.30 10.80
C PHE A 161 -16.75 2.76 11.22
N MET A 162 -17.76 3.36 11.84
CA MET A 162 -17.76 4.79 12.16
C MET A 162 -17.49 5.08 13.65
N ASP A 163 -17.48 4.05 14.50
CA ASP A 163 -17.37 4.25 15.96
C ASP A 163 -15.99 4.78 16.41
N ASP A 164 -14.96 4.64 15.57
CA ASP A 164 -13.61 5.13 15.84
C ASP A 164 -13.24 6.38 15.00
N ALA A 165 -14.13 6.89 14.15
CA ALA A 165 -13.90 8.09 13.38
C ALA A 165 -14.71 9.26 13.95
N PRO A 166 -14.11 10.45 14.13
CA PRO A 166 -14.88 11.64 14.44
C PRO A 166 -15.94 11.83 13.35
N ALA A 167 -17.18 12.11 13.77
CA ALA A 167 -18.31 12.29 12.88
C ALA A 167 -17.96 13.25 11.74
N HIS A 168 -17.76 12.72 10.54
CA HIS A 168 -17.58 13.53 9.35
C HIS A 168 -18.91 14.11 8.92
N PRO A 169 -19.02 15.42 8.66
CA PRO A 169 -20.29 16.08 8.33
C PRO A 169 -20.79 15.80 6.91
N CYS A 170 -20.19 14.91 6.15
CA CYS A 170 -20.73 14.52 4.87
C CYS A 170 -21.60 13.26 5.03
N GLY A 171 -22.89 13.46 5.04
CA GLY A 171 -23.91 12.40 5.08
C GLY A 171 -23.94 11.58 3.78
N CYS A 172 -22.86 10.85 3.51
CA CYS A 172 -22.79 9.87 2.44
C CYS A 172 -22.67 8.48 3.09
N CYS A 173 -23.79 7.90 3.37
CA CYS A 173 -24.11 6.47 3.41
C CYS A 173 -25.49 6.27 2.87
#